data_fe80e4f0e7385e3e3cf1c06b9f6a3b07
#
_entry.id   fe80e4f0e7385e3e3cf1c06b9f6a3b07
#
_cell.length_a   1.000
_cell.length_b   1.000
_cell.length_c   1.000
_cell.angle_alpha   90.00
_cell.angle_beta   90.00
_cell.angle_gamma   90.00
#
_symmetry.space_group_name_H-M   'P 1'
#
loop_
_entity.id
_entity.type
_entity.pdbx_description
1 polymer ?
#
loop_
_entity_poly.entity_id
_entity_poly.type
_entity_poly.pdbx_seq_one_letter_code
_entity_poly.pdbx_strand_id
1 'polypeptide(L)'
;MAKHQIIYTSCMRGIDSVNDGQQIFSYDETFKDRKADEVKSLFTYQVPSLPAGTLMSEEVAKTMPVAFSYRLLKKGSVSVTLNTYLGRDYMGSAGRFGNHLSHSIICDFSDFDIYPCELYASTALRNSMEYEEVNNPDPPAYLQIPELTKGYIINPESIIEFLEISNNLEMYKQMLTAMLRFQIEKKRIIICDEPENIVKWIAALHYTLPLDIAKKVNFTTYEYDPELSPSQICGVISEGSKYNCQNYISLNRHYVFDFINNQFTSVSTDNIMMDFLDTAFSFSYDSLTDFHLFILNSTTYRDCNDKYYSAYYLYN
;
A
#
# COMPACT_ATOMS: atom_id res chain seq x y z
N MET A 1 -15.88 -0.14 -9.83
CA MET A 1 -15.84 1.31 -10.22
C MET A 1 -15.59 2.17 -8.99
N ALA A 2 -14.86 3.30 -9.14
CA ALA A 2 -14.71 4.27 -8.06
C ALA A 2 -16.09 4.86 -7.68
N LYS A 3 -16.32 4.99 -6.39
CA LYS A 3 -17.59 5.56 -5.83
C LYS A 3 -17.39 6.93 -5.24
N HIS A 4 -16.21 7.13 -4.62
CA HIS A 4 -15.91 8.40 -3.98
C HIS A 4 -14.44 8.72 -4.16
N GLN A 5 -14.12 10.01 -4.15
CA GLN A 5 -12.77 10.50 -3.97
C GLN A 5 -12.72 11.64 -2.97
N ILE A 6 -11.59 11.71 -2.27
CA ILE A 6 -11.37 12.70 -1.21
C ILE A 6 -9.94 13.17 -1.31
N ILE A 7 -9.75 14.48 -1.22
CA ILE A 7 -8.43 15.13 -1.12
C ILE A 7 -8.33 15.82 0.24
N TYR A 8 -7.25 15.52 0.95
CA TYR A 8 -6.90 16.12 2.22
C TYR A 8 -5.50 16.76 2.11
N THR A 9 -5.38 18.04 2.42
CA THR A 9 -4.11 18.78 2.36
C THR A 9 -4.22 20.09 3.13
N SER A 10 -3.11 20.83 3.28
CA SER A 10 -3.13 22.18 3.78
C SER A 10 -3.65 23.14 2.72
N CYS A 11 -4.69 23.90 3.04
CA CYS A 11 -5.31 24.88 2.14
C CYS A 11 -5.88 26.05 2.92
N MET A 12 -6.10 27.17 2.23
CA MET A 12 -6.71 28.36 2.80
C MET A 12 -8.17 28.09 3.17
N ARG A 13 -8.88 27.29 2.35
CA ARG A 13 -10.27 26.92 2.59
C ARG A 13 -10.55 25.51 2.08
N GLY A 14 -11.20 24.69 2.91
CA GLY A 14 -11.74 23.40 2.54
C GLY A 14 -13.20 23.48 2.16
N ILE A 15 -13.76 22.39 1.61
CA ILE A 15 -15.15 22.34 1.13
C ILE A 15 -16.18 22.55 2.25
N ASP A 16 -15.89 22.07 3.45
CA ASP A 16 -16.78 22.17 4.63
C ASP A 16 -16.25 23.14 5.70
N SER A 17 -15.11 23.78 5.50
CA SER A 17 -14.44 24.58 6.50
C SER A 17 -14.16 25.99 6.00
N VAL A 18 -14.33 26.97 6.85
CA VAL A 18 -13.93 28.36 6.61
C VAL A 18 -12.54 28.67 7.21
N ASN A 19 -11.99 27.73 7.97
CA ASN A 19 -10.66 27.88 8.57
C ASN A 19 -9.59 27.36 7.60
N ASP A 20 -8.39 27.89 7.75
CA ASP A 20 -7.19 27.47 7.04
C ASP A 20 -6.47 26.31 7.74
N GLY A 21 -5.57 25.66 7.03
CA GLY A 21 -4.68 24.62 7.53
C GLY A 21 -4.93 23.24 6.91
N GLN A 22 -4.42 22.20 7.56
CA GLN A 22 -4.50 20.81 7.11
C GLN A 22 -5.91 20.26 7.32
N GLN A 23 -6.64 19.99 6.23
CA GLN A 23 -8.07 19.65 6.26
C GLN A 23 -8.50 18.93 4.99
N ILE A 24 -9.76 18.45 4.95
CA ILE A 24 -10.36 17.98 3.70
C ILE A 24 -10.51 19.17 2.76
N PHE A 25 -9.71 19.15 1.69
CA PHE A 25 -9.78 20.17 0.63
C PHE A 25 -11.10 20.02 -0.11
N SER A 26 -11.34 18.86 -0.70
CA SER A 26 -12.57 18.56 -1.41
C SER A 26 -12.86 17.07 -1.50
N TYR A 27 -14.09 16.74 -1.87
CA TYR A 27 -14.59 15.39 -2.15
C TYR A 27 -15.65 15.44 -3.26
N ASP A 28 -16.09 14.30 -3.76
CA ASP A 28 -17.19 14.21 -4.71
C ASP A 28 -18.54 14.50 -4.04
N GLU A 29 -19.51 15.01 -4.80
CA GLU A 29 -20.82 15.43 -4.28
C GLU A 29 -21.56 14.32 -3.54
N THR A 30 -21.39 13.06 -3.94
CA THR A 30 -22.10 11.92 -3.35
C THR A 30 -21.48 11.49 -1.99
N PHE A 31 -20.30 11.99 -1.65
CA PHE A 31 -19.65 11.71 -0.36
C PHE A 31 -20.22 12.54 0.80
N LYS A 32 -20.91 13.64 0.53
CA LYS A 32 -21.37 14.64 1.51
C LYS A 32 -22.10 14.05 2.74
N ASP A 33 -22.85 12.97 2.55
CA ASP A 33 -23.63 12.34 3.62
C ASP A 33 -22.84 11.29 4.43
N ARG A 34 -21.57 11.05 4.10
CA ARG A 34 -20.71 10.13 4.85
C ARG A 34 -20.04 10.83 6.02
N LYS A 35 -19.82 10.08 7.11
CA LYS A 35 -19.09 10.61 8.26
C LYS A 35 -17.60 10.68 7.95
N ALA A 36 -17.03 11.88 7.98
CA ALA A 36 -15.60 12.12 7.77
C ALA A 36 -14.72 11.27 8.71
N ASP A 37 -15.19 10.91 9.90
CA ASP A 37 -14.47 10.07 10.85
C ASP A 37 -14.15 8.66 10.33
N GLU A 38 -14.95 8.11 9.41
CA GLU A 38 -14.70 6.79 8.81
C GLU A 38 -13.45 6.77 7.92
N VAL A 39 -13.04 7.94 7.41
CA VAL A 39 -11.93 8.08 6.46
C VAL A 39 -10.72 8.81 7.02
N LYS A 40 -10.80 9.38 8.22
CA LYS A 40 -9.66 10.10 8.85
C LYS A 40 -8.38 9.26 8.91
N SER A 41 -8.49 7.96 9.14
CA SER A 41 -7.33 7.06 9.19
C SER A 41 -6.61 6.91 7.84
N LEU A 42 -7.25 7.28 6.71
CA LEU A 42 -6.63 7.25 5.39
C LEU A 42 -5.65 8.40 5.20
N PHE A 43 -5.83 9.50 5.93
CA PHE A 43 -5.05 10.73 5.82
C PHE A 43 -3.88 10.78 6.80
N THR A 44 -3.68 9.71 7.59
CA THR A 44 -2.56 9.65 8.52
C THR A 44 -1.28 9.40 7.73
N TYR A 45 -0.40 10.40 7.76
CA TYR A 45 0.93 10.33 7.16
C TYR A 45 1.92 11.05 8.06
N GLN A 46 3.06 10.44 8.29
CA GLN A 46 4.15 11.02 9.07
C GLN A 46 5.48 10.81 8.35
N VAL A 47 6.20 11.90 8.14
CA VAL A 47 7.56 11.85 7.58
C VAL A 47 8.53 11.18 8.55
N PRO A 48 9.59 10.54 8.02
CA PRO A 48 10.68 10.04 8.87
C PRO A 48 11.31 11.15 9.70
N SER A 49 11.81 10.77 10.86
CA SER A 49 12.63 11.66 11.68
C SER A 49 13.93 11.97 10.96
N LEU A 50 14.27 13.23 10.85
CA LEU A 50 15.52 13.64 10.21
C LEU A 50 16.72 13.33 11.13
N PRO A 51 17.89 13.04 10.55
CA PRO A 51 19.14 12.93 11.31
C PRO A 51 19.41 14.18 12.17
N ALA A 52 20.07 13.99 13.31
CA ALA A 52 20.38 15.10 14.21
C ALA A 52 21.17 16.21 13.48
N GLY A 53 20.70 17.45 13.62
CA GLY A 53 21.30 18.61 12.95
C GLY A 53 20.79 18.89 11.54
N THR A 54 19.99 18.01 10.96
CA THR A 54 19.37 18.24 9.66
C THR A 54 18.03 18.98 9.84
N LEU A 55 17.85 20.05 9.09
CA LEU A 55 16.58 20.79 9.05
C LEU A 55 15.81 20.42 7.79
N MET A 56 14.49 20.47 7.88
CA MET A 56 13.64 20.30 6.70
C MET A 56 13.88 21.45 5.73
N SER A 57 14.17 21.11 4.47
CA SER A 57 14.30 22.02 3.33
C SER A 57 13.45 21.52 2.17
N GLU A 58 13.33 22.31 1.10
CA GLU A 58 12.60 21.89 -0.10
C GLU A 58 13.26 20.67 -0.77
N GLU A 59 14.61 20.58 -0.73
CA GLU A 59 15.35 19.44 -1.27
C GLU A 59 15.09 18.18 -0.42
N VAL A 60 15.14 18.33 0.92
CA VAL A 60 14.86 17.22 1.85
C VAL A 60 13.39 16.78 1.73
N ALA A 61 12.46 17.73 1.57
CA ALA A 61 11.04 17.41 1.40
C ALA A 61 10.76 16.49 0.20
N LYS A 62 11.50 16.67 -0.90
CA LYS A 62 11.37 15.84 -2.12
C LYS A 62 11.86 14.39 -1.93
N THR A 63 12.67 14.13 -0.91
CA THR A 63 13.17 12.77 -0.60
C THR A 63 12.26 12.02 0.36
N MET A 64 11.19 12.65 0.86
CA MET A 64 10.28 11.97 1.78
C MET A 64 9.52 10.84 1.09
N PRO A 65 9.34 9.69 1.75
CA PRO A 65 8.70 8.54 1.15
C PRO A 65 7.24 8.83 0.80
N VAL A 66 6.82 8.34 -0.34
CA VAL A 66 5.40 8.31 -0.74
C VAL A 66 4.76 7.05 -0.17
N ALA A 67 3.62 7.19 0.47
CA ALA A 67 2.87 6.06 0.99
C ALA A 67 1.67 5.76 0.08
N PHE A 68 1.78 4.67 -0.68
CA PHE A 68 0.66 4.10 -1.41
C PHE A 68 0.05 2.97 -0.59
N SER A 69 -1.26 3.00 -0.36
CA SER A 69 -1.93 2.03 0.48
C SER A 69 -3.24 1.55 -0.10
N TYR A 70 -3.54 0.28 0.17
CA TYR A 70 -4.83 -0.35 -0.08
C TYR A 70 -5.39 -0.88 1.24
N ARG A 71 -6.65 -0.55 1.55
CA ARG A 71 -7.28 -0.92 2.82
C ARG A 71 -8.73 -1.35 2.63
N LEU A 72 -9.09 -2.43 3.28
CA LEU A 72 -10.48 -2.81 3.48
C LEU A 72 -11.13 -1.83 4.47
N LEU A 73 -12.25 -1.28 4.09
CA LEU A 73 -13.07 -0.42 4.92
C LEU A 73 -14.29 -1.18 5.44
N LYS A 74 -14.99 -0.58 6.38
CA LYS A 74 -16.28 -1.11 6.84
C LYS A 74 -17.30 -1.12 5.71
N LYS A 75 -18.34 -1.95 5.85
CA LYS A 75 -19.48 -2.03 4.91
C LYS A 75 -19.13 -2.49 3.49
N GLY A 76 -18.07 -3.31 3.33
CA GLY A 76 -17.76 -3.89 2.02
C GLY A 76 -17.18 -2.89 1.01
N SER A 77 -16.55 -1.82 1.48
CA SER A 77 -15.81 -0.88 0.65
C SER A 77 -14.30 -1.10 0.80
N VAL A 78 -13.56 -0.61 -0.15
CA VAL A 78 -12.08 -0.56 -0.16
C VAL A 78 -11.62 0.86 -0.44
N SER A 79 -10.43 1.19 0.02
CA SER A 79 -9.77 2.45 -0.34
C SER A 79 -8.41 2.21 -0.97
N VAL A 80 -8.10 3.01 -1.97
CA VAL A 80 -6.76 3.20 -2.50
C VAL A 80 -6.34 4.61 -2.17
N THR A 81 -5.24 4.79 -1.47
CA THR A 81 -4.79 6.09 -0.98
C THR A 81 -3.33 6.33 -1.33
N LEU A 82 -3.05 7.52 -1.84
CA LEU A 82 -1.69 8.02 -2.04
C LEU A 82 -1.46 9.17 -1.07
N ASN A 83 -0.44 9.05 -0.22
CA ASN A 83 0.02 10.12 0.66
C ASN A 83 1.39 10.60 0.19
N THR A 84 1.49 11.88 -0.10
CA THR A 84 2.71 12.53 -0.59
C THR A 84 3.05 13.73 0.30
N TYR A 85 4.29 13.82 0.74
CA TYR A 85 4.76 14.99 1.46
C TYR A 85 4.97 16.16 0.49
N LEU A 86 4.30 17.27 0.74
CA LEU A 86 4.38 18.47 -0.10
C LEU A 86 5.38 19.51 0.45
N GLY A 87 5.93 19.28 1.64
CA GLY A 87 6.86 20.21 2.27
C GLY A 87 6.14 21.36 2.98
N ARG A 88 6.06 22.52 2.33
CA ARG A 88 5.41 23.71 2.92
C ARG A 88 3.90 23.66 2.78
N ASP A 89 3.23 24.42 3.62
CA ASP A 89 1.78 24.61 3.55
C ASP A 89 1.36 25.54 2.39
N TYR A 90 0.07 25.81 2.26
CA TYR A 90 -0.50 26.64 1.19
C TYR A 90 0.05 28.07 1.16
N MET A 91 0.67 28.57 2.22
CA MET A 91 1.32 29.88 2.24
C MET A 91 2.64 29.93 1.47
N GLY A 92 3.08 28.83 0.86
CA GLY A 92 4.28 28.74 0.04
C GLY A 92 5.55 29.03 0.85
N SER A 93 6.42 29.94 0.39
CA SER A 93 7.71 30.23 1.03
C SER A 93 7.59 30.79 2.45
N ALA A 94 6.45 31.39 2.80
CA ALA A 94 6.17 31.89 4.15
C ALA A 94 5.58 30.81 5.07
N GLY A 95 5.16 29.67 4.50
CA GLY A 95 4.50 28.60 5.23
C GLY A 95 5.43 27.72 6.04
N ARG A 96 4.82 26.94 6.93
CA ARG A 96 5.51 25.93 7.75
C ARG A 96 5.66 24.64 6.97
N PHE A 97 6.75 23.90 7.24
CA PHE A 97 6.85 22.50 6.80
C PHE A 97 5.89 21.62 7.59
N GLY A 98 5.42 20.56 6.97
CA GLY A 98 4.50 19.58 7.57
C GLY A 98 3.27 19.28 6.68
N ASN A 99 3.16 19.96 5.52
CA ASN A 99 2.06 19.70 4.60
C ASN A 99 2.25 18.38 3.88
N HIS A 100 1.17 17.60 3.81
CA HIS A 100 1.07 16.44 2.97
C HIS A 100 -0.27 16.43 2.24
N LEU A 101 -0.26 15.81 1.08
CA LEU A 101 -1.43 15.50 0.30
C LEU A 101 -1.82 14.04 0.54
N SER A 102 -3.08 13.81 0.90
CA SER A 102 -3.68 12.49 0.87
C SER A 102 -4.80 12.50 -0.16
N HIS A 103 -4.64 11.71 -1.21
CA HIS A 103 -5.70 11.48 -2.18
C HIS A 103 -6.21 10.04 -2.04
N SER A 104 -7.48 9.89 -1.68
CA SER A 104 -8.13 8.60 -1.46
C SER A 104 -9.25 8.40 -2.47
N ILE A 105 -9.27 7.21 -3.10
CA ILE A 105 -10.38 6.74 -3.93
C ILE A 105 -11.01 5.56 -3.20
N ILE A 106 -12.34 5.59 -3.06
CA ILE A 106 -13.12 4.55 -2.39
C ILE A 106 -13.96 3.82 -3.43
N CYS A 107 -13.95 2.49 -3.38
CA CYS A 107 -14.70 1.61 -4.26
C CYS A 107 -15.51 0.61 -3.44
N ASP A 108 -16.52 0.00 -4.04
CA ASP A 108 -17.08 -1.23 -3.47
C ASP A 108 -16.13 -2.38 -3.73
N PHE A 109 -16.01 -3.26 -2.74
CA PHE A 109 -15.19 -4.45 -2.87
C PHE A 109 -15.59 -5.35 -4.04
N SER A 110 -16.91 -5.50 -4.28
CA SER A 110 -17.47 -6.31 -5.39
C SER A 110 -17.09 -5.78 -6.76
N ASP A 111 -17.02 -4.45 -6.91
CA ASP A 111 -16.79 -3.77 -8.18
C ASP A 111 -15.31 -3.50 -8.47
N PHE A 112 -14.44 -3.88 -7.54
CA PHE A 112 -13.02 -3.69 -7.65
C PHE A 112 -12.39 -4.89 -8.38
N ASP A 113 -12.02 -4.72 -9.63
CA ASP A 113 -11.60 -5.74 -10.59
C ASP A 113 -10.12 -5.65 -11.03
N ILE A 114 -9.33 -4.88 -10.29
CA ILE A 114 -7.91 -4.66 -10.53
C ILE A 114 -7.11 -5.20 -9.34
N TYR A 115 -5.94 -5.80 -9.58
CA TYR A 115 -5.03 -6.09 -8.48
C TYR A 115 -4.63 -4.78 -7.78
N PRO A 116 -4.82 -4.65 -6.45
CA PRO A 116 -4.59 -3.38 -5.76
C PRO A 116 -3.21 -2.78 -6.00
N CYS A 117 -2.17 -3.61 -6.13
CA CYS A 117 -0.80 -3.19 -6.41
C CYS A 117 -0.63 -2.53 -7.79
N GLU A 118 -1.45 -2.91 -8.78
CA GLU A 118 -1.40 -2.34 -10.14
C GLU A 118 -1.85 -0.87 -10.20
N LEU A 119 -2.47 -0.35 -9.13
CA LEU A 119 -2.82 1.07 -9.03
C LEU A 119 -1.67 1.95 -8.54
N TYR A 120 -0.53 1.36 -8.21
CA TYR A 120 0.69 2.13 -7.94
C TYR A 120 1.10 2.92 -9.18
N ALA A 121 1.38 4.22 -9.01
CA ALA A 121 1.63 5.17 -10.10
C ALA A 121 0.47 5.35 -11.10
N SER A 122 -0.77 5.05 -10.69
CA SER A 122 -1.97 5.37 -11.48
C SER A 122 -2.17 6.87 -11.59
N THR A 123 -2.51 7.35 -12.79
CA THR A 123 -2.86 8.75 -13.03
C THR A 123 -4.18 9.17 -12.37
N ALA A 124 -4.99 8.21 -11.90
CA ALA A 124 -6.19 8.50 -11.12
C ALA A 124 -5.88 9.10 -9.74
N LEU A 125 -4.65 8.92 -9.23
CA LEU A 125 -4.22 9.42 -7.92
C LEU A 125 -3.33 10.65 -8.07
N ARG A 126 -3.74 11.76 -7.47
CA ARG A 126 -2.95 13.02 -7.45
C ARG A 126 -1.81 12.91 -6.43
N ASN A 127 -0.65 13.41 -6.81
CA ASN A 127 0.54 13.51 -5.97
C ASN A 127 1.01 14.96 -5.74
N SER A 128 0.28 15.94 -6.27
CA SER A 128 0.57 17.37 -6.14
C SER A 128 -0.73 18.19 -6.13
N MET A 129 -0.61 19.43 -5.68
CA MET A 129 -1.65 20.44 -5.72
C MET A 129 -1.11 21.71 -6.37
N GLU A 130 -1.94 22.39 -7.14
CA GLU A 130 -1.59 23.70 -7.67
C GLU A 130 -1.73 24.77 -6.58
N TYR A 131 -0.79 25.72 -6.53
CA TYR A 131 -0.79 26.76 -5.52
C TYR A 131 -2.09 27.60 -5.53
N GLU A 132 -2.61 27.90 -6.71
CA GLU A 132 -3.84 28.68 -6.90
C GLU A 132 -5.08 27.95 -6.38
N GLU A 133 -5.09 26.61 -6.43
CA GLU A 133 -6.19 25.81 -5.88
C GLU A 133 -6.22 25.91 -4.34
N VAL A 134 -5.08 25.70 -3.71
CA VAL A 134 -4.99 25.63 -2.24
C VAL A 134 -4.98 26.99 -1.55
N ASN A 135 -4.57 28.05 -2.27
CA ASN A 135 -4.52 29.44 -1.76
C ASN A 135 -5.75 30.26 -2.18
N ASN A 136 -6.86 29.59 -2.48
CA ASN A 136 -8.12 30.24 -2.86
C ASN A 136 -9.00 30.45 -1.62
N PRO A 137 -9.52 31.69 -1.38
CA PRO A 137 -10.45 31.96 -0.28
C PRO A 137 -11.86 31.42 -0.54
N ASP A 138 -12.20 31.07 -1.77
CA ASP A 138 -13.49 30.50 -2.11
C ASP A 138 -13.50 28.98 -1.84
N PRO A 139 -14.68 28.40 -1.48
CA PRO A 139 -14.75 26.94 -1.30
C PRO A 139 -14.44 26.21 -2.62
N PRO A 140 -13.65 25.14 -2.57
CA PRO A 140 -13.36 24.36 -3.76
C PRO A 140 -14.63 23.70 -4.30
N ALA A 141 -14.65 23.43 -5.61
CA ALA A 141 -15.71 22.65 -6.24
C ALA A 141 -15.67 21.19 -5.81
N TYR A 142 -16.79 20.49 -5.91
CA TYR A 142 -16.84 19.04 -5.78
C TYR A 142 -15.97 18.35 -6.83
N LEU A 143 -15.27 17.29 -6.39
CA LEU A 143 -14.41 16.52 -7.27
C LEU A 143 -15.22 15.64 -8.24
N GLN A 144 -14.68 15.44 -9.42
CA GLN A 144 -15.25 14.47 -10.38
C GLN A 144 -14.62 13.10 -10.11
N ILE A 145 -15.45 12.07 -9.89
CA ILE A 145 -14.97 10.71 -9.62
C ILE A 145 -14.14 10.22 -10.81
N PRO A 146 -12.86 9.85 -10.61
CA PRO A 146 -12.00 9.43 -11.70
C PRO A 146 -12.30 8.00 -12.14
N GLU A 147 -11.98 7.68 -13.37
CA GLU A 147 -11.84 6.30 -13.80
C GLU A 147 -10.56 5.70 -13.19
N LEU A 148 -10.68 4.52 -12.57
CA LEU A 148 -9.52 3.80 -12.07
C LEU A 148 -8.78 3.15 -13.23
N THR A 149 -7.56 3.61 -13.47
CA THR A 149 -6.66 3.05 -14.48
C THR A 149 -5.44 2.46 -13.80
N LYS A 150 -4.95 1.32 -14.31
CA LYS A 150 -3.70 0.73 -13.84
C LYS A 150 -2.55 1.72 -14.01
N GLY A 151 -1.61 1.70 -13.09
CA GLY A 151 -0.32 2.33 -13.27
C GLY A 151 0.53 1.59 -14.32
N TYR A 152 1.67 2.14 -14.63
CA TYR A 152 2.56 1.60 -15.68
C TYR A 152 3.77 0.84 -15.13
N ILE A 153 3.95 0.82 -13.80
CA ILE A 153 5.15 0.25 -13.16
C ILE A 153 4.96 -1.24 -12.82
N ILE A 154 3.76 -1.60 -12.35
CA ILE A 154 3.49 -2.94 -11.83
C ILE A 154 2.66 -3.73 -12.85
N ASN A 155 3.26 -4.80 -13.35
CA ASN A 155 2.64 -5.80 -14.21
C ASN A 155 3.36 -7.14 -13.99
N PRO A 156 2.80 -8.29 -14.44
CA PRO A 156 3.41 -9.60 -14.23
C PRO A 156 4.85 -9.71 -14.73
N GLU A 157 5.16 -9.12 -15.90
CA GLU A 157 6.48 -9.17 -16.50
C GLU A 157 7.52 -8.47 -15.62
N SER A 158 7.20 -7.28 -15.11
CA SER A 158 8.09 -6.53 -14.22
C SER A 158 8.37 -7.25 -12.89
N ILE A 159 7.43 -8.09 -12.45
CA ILE A 159 7.59 -8.89 -11.23
C ILE A 159 8.42 -10.14 -11.48
N ILE A 160 8.27 -10.79 -12.63
CA ILE A 160 9.13 -11.90 -13.04
C ILE A 160 10.58 -11.42 -13.10
N GLU A 161 10.87 -10.34 -13.82
CA GLU A 161 12.20 -9.74 -13.91
C GLU A 161 12.78 -9.39 -12.51
N PHE A 162 11.94 -8.87 -11.62
CA PHE A 162 12.35 -8.56 -10.24
C PHE A 162 12.70 -9.81 -9.44
N LEU A 163 11.94 -10.90 -9.58
CA LEU A 163 12.17 -12.15 -8.86
C LEU A 163 13.37 -12.94 -9.40
N GLU A 164 13.77 -12.72 -10.65
CA GLU A 164 14.99 -13.29 -11.24
C GLU A 164 16.29 -12.70 -10.66
N ILE A 165 16.22 -11.54 -10.00
CA ILE A 165 17.37 -10.98 -9.30
C ILE A 165 17.78 -11.94 -8.18
N SER A 166 19.09 -12.14 -8.04
CA SER A 166 19.67 -13.09 -7.09
C SER A 166 19.00 -13.08 -5.72
N ASN A 167 18.55 -14.23 -5.27
CA ASN A 167 17.90 -14.50 -3.99
C ASN A 167 16.48 -13.92 -3.79
N ASN A 168 15.96 -13.10 -4.71
CA ASN A 168 14.62 -12.52 -4.54
C ASN A 168 13.52 -13.58 -4.52
N LEU A 169 13.61 -14.60 -5.36
CA LEU A 169 12.63 -15.68 -5.41
C LEU A 169 12.54 -16.44 -4.08
N GLU A 170 13.69 -16.72 -3.44
CA GLU A 170 13.72 -17.40 -2.13
C GLU A 170 13.15 -16.50 -1.01
N MET A 171 13.45 -15.22 -1.02
CA MET A 171 12.90 -14.26 -0.06
C MET A 171 11.40 -14.10 -0.25
N TYR A 172 10.93 -14.05 -1.50
CA TYR A 172 9.51 -14.03 -1.84
C TYR A 172 8.77 -15.25 -1.30
N LYS A 173 9.30 -16.47 -1.44
CA LYS A 173 8.70 -17.69 -0.90
C LYS A 173 8.53 -17.63 0.62
N GLN A 174 9.50 -17.09 1.34
CA GLN A 174 9.41 -16.87 2.77
C GLN A 174 8.33 -15.84 3.12
N MET A 175 8.24 -14.73 2.39
CA MET A 175 7.20 -13.73 2.56
C MET A 175 5.80 -14.29 2.28
N LEU A 176 5.64 -15.08 1.22
CA LEU A 176 4.37 -15.74 0.89
C LEU A 176 3.94 -16.67 2.03
N THR A 177 4.85 -17.48 2.54
CA THR A 177 4.57 -18.36 3.69
C THR A 177 4.14 -17.55 4.92
N ALA A 178 4.84 -16.46 5.22
CA ALA A 178 4.48 -15.54 6.30
C ALA A 178 3.08 -14.93 6.10
N MET A 179 2.75 -14.49 4.88
CA MET A 179 1.46 -13.92 4.54
C MET A 179 0.32 -14.93 4.74
N LEU A 180 0.49 -16.17 4.30
CA LEU A 180 -0.51 -17.22 4.44
C LEU A 180 -0.74 -17.62 5.91
N ARG A 181 0.25 -17.43 6.78
CA ARG A 181 0.13 -17.65 8.24
C ARG A 181 -0.52 -16.47 8.99
N PHE A 182 -0.73 -15.33 8.35
CA PHE A 182 -1.25 -14.13 9.02
C PHE A 182 -2.56 -14.37 9.78
N GLN A 183 -3.48 -15.15 9.23
CA GLN A 183 -4.78 -15.41 9.88
C GLN A 183 -4.63 -16.15 11.21
N ILE A 184 -3.61 -16.98 11.35
CA ILE A 184 -3.33 -17.80 12.55
C ILE A 184 -2.43 -17.00 13.50
N GLU A 185 -1.29 -16.54 13.04
CA GLU A 185 -0.25 -15.97 13.90
C GLU A 185 -0.45 -14.47 14.16
N LYS A 186 -1.25 -13.78 13.34
CA LYS A 186 -1.50 -12.33 13.42
C LYS A 186 -0.23 -11.47 13.36
N LYS A 187 0.87 -12.03 12.84
CA LYS A 187 2.13 -11.33 12.63
C LYS A 187 2.10 -10.62 11.28
N ARG A 188 2.33 -9.33 11.26
CA ARG A 188 2.46 -8.54 10.03
C ARG A 188 3.77 -8.85 9.32
N ILE A 189 3.79 -8.58 8.03
CA ILE A 189 5.02 -8.54 7.23
C ILE A 189 5.51 -7.11 7.20
N ILE A 190 6.75 -6.91 7.62
CA ILE A 190 7.45 -5.63 7.57
C ILE A 190 8.57 -5.75 6.54
N ILE A 191 8.54 -4.90 5.52
CA ILE A 191 9.52 -4.87 4.43
C ILE A 191 10.32 -3.58 4.55
N CYS A 192 11.61 -3.68 4.77
CA CYS A 192 12.55 -2.57 4.74
C CYS A 192 13.43 -2.72 3.50
N ASP A 193 13.17 -1.92 2.49
CA ASP A 193 13.85 -1.93 1.19
C ASP A 193 13.74 -0.54 0.55
N GLU A 194 14.35 -0.37 -0.61
CA GLU A 194 14.11 0.81 -1.44
C GLU A 194 12.63 0.91 -1.82
N PRO A 195 12.04 2.12 -1.85
CA PRO A 195 10.60 2.30 -2.05
C PRO A 195 10.02 1.59 -3.28
N GLU A 196 10.77 1.56 -4.37
CA GLU A 196 10.37 0.89 -5.61
C GLU A 196 10.34 -0.65 -5.49
N ASN A 197 11.21 -1.21 -4.66
CA ASN A 197 11.24 -2.65 -4.40
C ASN A 197 10.08 -3.07 -3.49
N ILE A 198 9.74 -2.25 -2.49
CA ILE A 198 8.63 -2.56 -1.57
C ILE A 198 7.34 -2.85 -2.33
N VAL A 199 7.00 -2.03 -3.33
CA VAL A 199 5.78 -2.27 -4.12
C VAL A 199 5.88 -3.52 -4.99
N LYS A 200 7.08 -3.87 -5.48
CA LYS A 200 7.30 -5.11 -6.25
C LYS A 200 7.15 -6.35 -5.36
N TRP A 201 7.64 -6.32 -4.13
CA TRP A 201 7.41 -7.38 -3.14
C TRP A 201 5.92 -7.59 -2.87
N ILE A 202 5.18 -6.51 -2.65
CA ILE A 202 3.72 -6.55 -2.46
C ILE A 202 3.03 -7.13 -3.70
N ALA A 203 3.46 -6.73 -4.89
CA ALA A 203 2.88 -7.20 -6.14
C ALA A 203 3.15 -8.70 -6.37
N ALA A 204 4.35 -9.20 -6.07
CA ALA A 204 4.69 -10.61 -6.13
C ALA A 204 3.74 -11.45 -5.25
N LEU A 205 3.49 -10.98 -4.03
CA LEU A 205 2.55 -11.64 -3.11
C LEU A 205 1.10 -11.58 -3.63
N HIS A 206 0.68 -10.47 -4.21
CA HIS A 206 -0.68 -10.33 -4.75
C HIS A 206 -0.91 -11.18 -5.98
N TYR A 207 0.03 -11.23 -6.92
CA TYR A 207 -0.11 -12.02 -8.15
C TYR A 207 -0.12 -13.53 -7.90
N THR A 208 0.40 -14.00 -6.76
CA THR A 208 0.31 -15.41 -6.37
C THR A 208 -1.12 -15.81 -5.99
N LEU A 209 -1.97 -14.86 -5.65
CA LEU A 209 -3.32 -15.09 -5.19
C LEU A 209 -4.33 -14.77 -6.29
N PRO A 210 -5.45 -15.52 -6.39
CA PRO A 210 -6.59 -15.06 -7.17
C PRO A 210 -7.01 -13.66 -6.74
N LEU A 211 -7.48 -12.85 -7.68
CA LEU A 211 -7.85 -11.45 -7.44
C LEU A 211 -8.77 -11.27 -6.22
N ASP A 212 -9.80 -12.11 -6.09
CA ASP A 212 -10.77 -12.03 -4.97
C ASP A 212 -10.14 -12.32 -3.60
N ILE A 213 -9.02 -13.02 -3.57
CA ILE A 213 -8.25 -13.28 -2.35
C ILE A 213 -7.24 -12.15 -2.13
N ALA A 214 -6.52 -11.72 -3.17
CA ALA A 214 -5.57 -10.61 -3.12
C ALA A 214 -6.23 -9.32 -2.60
N LYS A 215 -7.45 -9.03 -3.03
CA LYS A 215 -8.26 -7.89 -2.53
C LYS A 215 -8.54 -7.94 -1.02
N LYS A 216 -8.34 -9.06 -0.34
CA LYS A 216 -8.51 -9.17 1.12
C LYS A 216 -7.22 -8.83 1.89
N VAL A 217 -6.11 -8.59 1.21
CA VAL A 217 -4.80 -8.29 1.80
C VAL A 217 -4.56 -6.78 1.82
N ASN A 218 -4.58 -6.19 3.01
CA ASN A 218 -4.28 -4.77 3.20
C ASN A 218 -2.77 -4.52 3.18
N PHE A 219 -2.34 -3.44 2.56
CA PHE A 219 -0.93 -3.07 2.55
C PHE A 219 -0.72 -1.55 2.54
N THR A 220 0.50 -1.15 2.85
CA THR A 220 1.04 0.18 2.62
C THR A 220 2.51 0.09 2.21
N THR A 221 2.93 0.91 1.25
CA THR A 221 4.35 0.94 0.80
C THR A 221 5.25 1.72 1.75
N TYR A 222 4.68 2.55 2.60
CA TYR A 222 5.40 3.23 3.67
C TYR A 222 4.51 3.41 4.91
N GLU A 223 5.08 3.12 6.07
CA GLU A 223 4.47 3.37 7.38
C GLU A 223 5.55 3.85 8.36
N TYR A 224 5.28 4.97 9.03
CA TYR A 224 6.19 5.49 10.07
C TYR A 224 6.22 4.60 11.31
N ASP A 225 5.06 4.12 11.75
CA ASP A 225 4.88 3.25 12.92
C ASP A 225 4.00 2.04 12.56
N PRO A 226 4.57 0.96 12.02
CA PRO A 226 3.81 -0.25 11.66
C PRO A 226 3.04 -0.88 12.81
N GLU A 227 3.42 -0.65 14.06
CA GLU A 227 2.69 -1.17 15.24
C GLU A 227 1.25 -0.64 15.29
N LEU A 228 1.00 0.56 14.76
CA LEU A 228 -0.30 1.21 14.71
C LEU A 228 -1.03 1.00 13.37
N SER A 229 -0.38 0.43 12.37
CA SER A 229 -0.97 0.26 11.04
C SER A 229 -2.08 -0.79 11.05
N PRO A 230 -3.19 -0.58 10.32
CA PRO A 230 -4.17 -1.62 10.04
C PRO A 230 -3.70 -2.59 8.94
N SER A 231 -2.59 -2.31 8.26
CA SER A 231 -2.11 -3.09 7.13
C SER A 231 -1.46 -4.40 7.56
N GLN A 232 -1.62 -5.45 6.75
CA GLN A 232 -1.00 -6.75 6.94
C GLN A 232 0.45 -6.75 6.45
N ILE A 233 0.71 -5.95 5.39
CA ILE A 233 2.03 -5.75 4.81
C ILE A 233 2.37 -4.27 4.92
N CYS A 234 3.49 -3.94 5.55
CA CYS A 234 3.94 -2.58 5.76
C CYS A 234 5.36 -2.39 5.23
N GLY A 235 5.54 -1.48 4.30
CA GLY A 235 6.85 -0.94 3.96
C GLY A 235 7.35 0.02 5.03
N VAL A 236 8.64 -0.01 5.31
CA VAL A 236 9.34 0.93 6.20
C VAL A 236 10.66 1.33 5.57
N ILE A 237 11.19 2.46 5.98
CA ILE A 237 12.56 2.86 5.62
C ILE A 237 13.51 2.53 6.77
N SER A 238 14.79 2.31 6.43
CA SER A 238 15.82 1.89 7.40
C SER A 238 16.12 2.94 8.46
N GLU A 239 16.03 4.22 8.09
CA GLU A 239 16.36 5.33 8.99
C GLU A 239 15.19 6.30 9.15
N GLY A 240 14.99 6.78 10.35
CA GLY A 240 13.99 7.81 10.66
C GLY A 240 12.58 7.30 10.89
N SER A 241 12.21 6.05 10.57
CA SER A 241 10.96 5.45 11.02
C SER A 241 11.01 5.16 12.53
N LYS A 242 9.88 5.10 13.17
CA LYS A 242 9.79 4.71 14.59
C LYS A 242 10.11 3.22 14.79
N TYR A 243 9.97 2.43 13.74
CA TYR A 243 10.18 0.99 13.78
C TYR A 243 11.64 0.63 13.53
N ASN A 244 12.23 -0.14 14.44
CA ASN A 244 13.58 -0.64 14.31
C ASN A 244 13.54 -2.12 13.89
N CYS A 245 13.86 -2.41 12.63
CA CYS A 245 13.90 -3.76 12.07
C CYS A 245 14.94 -4.67 12.75
N GLN A 246 16.00 -4.10 13.33
CA GLN A 246 17.07 -4.86 13.99
C GLN A 246 16.76 -5.22 15.45
N ASN A 247 15.66 -4.69 15.99
CA ASN A 247 15.29 -4.96 17.37
C ASN A 247 14.71 -6.37 17.53
N TYR A 248 15.25 -7.13 18.49
CA TYR A 248 14.77 -8.47 18.82
C TYR A 248 13.25 -8.54 19.10
N ILE A 249 12.67 -7.52 19.71
CA ILE A 249 11.23 -7.46 19.97
C ILE A 249 10.46 -7.37 18.64
N SER A 250 10.94 -6.56 17.69
CA SER A 250 10.35 -6.43 16.36
C SER A 250 10.35 -7.76 15.61
N LEU A 251 11.47 -8.47 15.61
CA LEU A 251 11.64 -9.78 14.97
C LEU A 251 10.73 -10.87 15.57
N ASN A 252 10.38 -10.79 16.85
CA ASN A 252 9.46 -11.73 17.48
C ASN A 252 7.98 -11.40 17.20
N ARG A 253 7.64 -10.13 17.07
CA ARG A 253 6.25 -9.68 16.86
C ARG A 253 5.81 -9.73 15.41
N HIS A 254 6.73 -9.55 14.47
CA HIS A 254 6.46 -9.44 13.06
C HIS A 254 7.37 -10.37 12.25
N TYR A 255 6.99 -10.63 11.02
CA TYR A 255 7.88 -11.17 10.00
C TYR A 255 8.61 -10.00 9.34
N VAL A 256 9.89 -9.83 9.66
CA VAL A 256 10.72 -8.71 9.20
C VAL A 256 11.61 -9.18 8.06
N PHE A 257 11.59 -8.42 6.96
CA PHE A 257 12.44 -8.60 5.78
C PHE A 257 13.17 -7.28 5.52
N ASP A 258 14.35 -7.14 6.13
CA ASP A 258 15.19 -5.94 6.02
C ASP A 258 16.32 -6.20 5.03
N PHE A 259 16.10 -5.77 3.80
CA PHE A 259 17.07 -5.91 2.69
C PHE A 259 18.21 -4.90 2.79
N ILE A 260 17.98 -3.76 3.45
CA ILE A 260 19.02 -2.73 3.61
C ILE A 260 20.11 -3.20 4.57
N ASN A 261 19.71 -3.84 5.68
CA ASN A 261 20.63 -4.33 6.69
C ASN A 261 20.86 -5.85 6.62
N ASN A 262 20.31 -6.51 5.59
CA ASN A 262 20.40 -7.95 5.38
C ASN A 262 19.97 -8.77 6.61
N GLN A 263 18.82 -8.40 7.18
CA GLN A 263 18.28 -9.05 8.38
C GLN A 263 16.85 -9.56 8.13
N PHE A 264 16.65 -10.85 8.31
CA PHE A 264 15.40 -11.52 7.97
C PHE A 264 14.91 -12.41 9.09
N THR A 265 13.58 -12.41 9.29
CA THR A 265 12.92 -13.46 10.07
C THR A 265 12.92 -14.75 9.25
N SER A 266 13.54 -15.80 9.74
CA SER A 266 13.54 -17.11 9.07
C SER A 266 12.14 -17.71 9.06
N VAL A 267 11.66 -18.08 7.88
CA VAL A 267 10.37 -18.75 7.66
C VAL A 267 10.62 -20.00 6.84
N SER A 268 10.23 -21.18 7.38
CA SER A 268 10.36 -22.44 6.64
C SER A 268 9.43 -22.44 5.43
N THR A 269 9.98 -22.74 4.26
CA THR A 269 9.31 -22.83 2.95
C THR A 269 9.20 -24.27 2.47
N ASP A 270 9.36 -25.24 3.36
CA ASP A 270 9.33 -26.66 3.00
C ASP A 270 7.90 -27.13 2.71
N ASN A 271 7.44 -26.93 1.48
CA ASN A 271 6.20 -27.45 0.96
C ASN A 271 6.20 -27.50 -0.58
N ILE A 272 5.37 -28.36 -1.16
CA ILE A 272 5.32 -28.65 -2.59
C ILE A 272 4.97 -27.44 -3.48
N MET A 273 4.23 -26.45 -2.95
CA MET A 273 3.86 -25.26 -3.69
C MET A 273 5.08 -24.41 -4.05
N MET A 274 6.17 -24.49 -3.27
CA MET A 274 7.38 -23.70 -3.53
C MET A 274 8.07 -24.10 -4.83
N ASP A 275 8.09 -25.40 -5.14
CA ASP A 275 8.63 -25.90 -6.41
C ASP A 275 7.78 -25.45 -7.61
N PHE A 276 6.46 -25.38 -7.42
CA PHE A 276 5.57 -24.82 -8.44
C PHE A 276 5.82 -23.34 -8.70
N LEU A 277 6.05 -22.55 -7.65
CA LEU A 277 6.32 -21.13 -7.80
C LEU A 277 7.63 -20.87 -8.54
N ASP A 278 8.64 -21.72 -8.36
CA ASP A 278 9.87 -21.67 -9.17
C ASP A 278 9.54 -21.78 -10.65
N THR A 279 8.69 -22.72 -11.02
CA THR A 279 8.27 -22.91 -12.42
C THR A 279 7.39 -21.76 -12.90
N ALA A 280 6.41 -21.35 -12.11
CA ALA A 280 5.44 -20.34 -12.48
C ALA A 280 6.06 -18.96 -12.74
N PHE A 281 7.03 -18.57 -11.93
CA PHE A 281 7.71 -17.28 -12.11
C PHE A 281 8.92 -17.32 -13.04
N SER A 282 9.50 -18.50 -13.29
CA SER A 282 10.65 -18.62 -14.19
C SER A 282 10.27 -18.98 -15.64
N PHE A 283 9.13 -19.65 -15.85
CA PHE A 283 8.78 -20.21 -17.17
C PHE A 283 7.39 -19.85 -17.67
N SER A 284 6.38 -19.77 -16.82
CA SER A 284 4.99 -19.59 -17.27
C SER A 284 4.09 -19.04 -16.17
N TYR A 285 3.88 -17.74 -16.18
CA TYR A 285 2.86 -17.09 -15.34
C TYR A 285 1.45 -17.63 -15.61
N ASP A 286 1.18 -18.19 -16.79
CA ASP A 286 -0.11 -18.80 -17.15
C ASP A 286 -0.48 -19.97 -16.22
N SER A 287 0.53 -20.69 -15.71
CA SER A 287 0.30 -21.74 -14.71
C SER A 287 -0.34 -21.24 -13.43
N LEU A 288 0.00 -20.02 -12.99
CA LEU A 288 -0.67 -19.38 -11.84
C LEU A 288 -2.13 -19.05 -12.18
N THR A 289 -2.42 -18.61 -13.38
CA THR A 289 -3.78 -18.33 -13.84
C THR A 289 -4.67 -19.57 -13.77
N ASP A 290 -4.18 -20.70 -14.24
CA ASP A 290 -4.90 -21.98 -14.15
C ASP A 290 -5.13 -22.42 -12.71
N PHE A 291 -4.11 -22.27 -11.86
CA PHE A 291 -4.24 -22.55 -10.43
C PHE A 291 -5.25 -21.61 -9.75
N HIS A 292 -5.27 -20.31 -10.12
CA HIS A 292 -6.27 -19.37 -9.62
C HIS A 292 -7.69 -19.78 -9.98
N LEU A 293 -7.93 -20.26 -11.21
CA LEU A 293 -9.24 -20.77 -11.61
C LEU A 293 -9.65 -21.99 -10.80
N PHE A 294 -8.71 -22.90 -10.52
CA PHE A 294 -8.96 -24.05 -9.64
C PHE A 294 -9.39 -23.60 -8.23
N ILE A 295 -8.68 -22.65 -7.63
CA ILE A 295 -9.02 -22.08 -6.30
C ILE A 295 -10.40 -21.44 -6.30
N LEU A 296 -10.74 -20.63 -7.33
CA LEU A 296 -12.02 -19.93 -7.42
C LEU A 296 -13.20 -20.89 -7.56
N ASN A 297 -12.99 -22.04 -8.20
CA ASN A 297 -14.01 -23.08 -8.36
C ASN A 297 -14.16 -23.95 -7.11
N SER A 298 -13.23 -23.86 -6.15
CA SER A 298 -13.29 -24.60 -4.89
C SER A 298 -13.95 -23.77 -3.78
N THR A 299 -14.93 -24.34 -3.09
CA THR A 299 -15.54 -23.71 -1.90
C THR A 299 -14.64 -23.76 -0.68
N THR A 300 -13.66 -24.67 -0.65
CA THR A 300 -12.81 -24.96 0.51
C THR A 300 -11.59 -24.05 0.62
N TYR A 301 -11.09 -23.54 -0.51
CA TYR A 301 -9.78 -22.87 -0.60
C TYR A 301 -9.85 -21.37 -0.93
N ARG A 302 -11.04 -20.77 -0.81
CA ARG A 302 -11.28 -19.34 -1.16
C ARG A 302 -10.70 -18.32 -0.18
N ASP A 303 -10.04 -18.75 0.89
CA ASP A 303 -9.43 -17.86 1.87
C ASP A 303 -7.90 -17.95 1.80
N CYS A 304 -7.23 -16.79 1.97
CA CYS A 304 -5.78 -16.73 2.08
C CYS A 304 -5.35 -17.27 3.45
N ASN A 305 -5.02 -18.55 3.52
CA ASN A 305 -4.62 -19.26 4.75
C ASN A 305 -3.71 -20.46 4.43
N ASP A 306 -3.31 -21.18 5.46
CA ASP A 306 -2.50 -22.40 5.38
C ASP A 306 -3.07 -23.51 4.47
N LYS A 307 -4.38 -23.52 4.22
CA LYS A 307 -5.02 -24.47 3.28
C LYS A 307 -4.68 -24.18 1.82
N TYR A 308 -4.15 -23.00 1.51
CA TYR A 308 -3.76 -22.65 0.15
C TYR A 308 -2.70 -23.61 -0.41
N TYR A 309 -1.75 -24.05 0.42
CA TYR A 309 -0.78 -25.08 0.05
C TYR A 309 -1.43 -26.43 -0.23
N SER A 310 -2.43 -26.80 0.58
CA SER A 310 -3.19 -28.04 0.37
C SER A 310 -3.99 -28.03 -0.94
N ALA A 311 -4.46 -26.85 -1.37
CA ALA A 311 -5.14 -26.69 -2.65
C ALA A 311 -4.21 -27.02 -3.83
N TYR A 312 -2.95 -26.58 -3.75
CA TYR A 312 -1.99 -26.89 -4.78
C TYR A 312 -1.70 -28.39 -4.89
N TYR A 313 -1.61 -29.08 -3.77
CA TYR A 313 -1.43 -30.55 -3.76
C TYR A 313 -2.58 -31.29 -4.47
N LEU A 314 -3.79 -30.76 -4.42
CA LEU A 314 -4.95 -31.33 -5.10
C LEU A 314 -5.10 -30.88 -6.56
N TYR A 315 -4.47 -29.79 -6.93
CA TYR A 315 -4.43 -29.29 -8.30
C TYR A 315 -3.53 -30.16 -9.21
N ASN A 316 -2.43 -30.67 -8.67
CA ASN A 316 -1.52 -31.62 -9.32
C ASN A 316 -2.01 -33.05 -9.17
#